data_d2fd96f674abb991646bf4a484365dae
#
_entry.id   d2fd96f674abb991646bf4a484365dae
#
_cell.length_a   1.000
_cell.length_b   1.000
_cell.length_c   1.000
_cell.angle_alpha   90.00
_cell.angle_beta   90.00
_cell.angle_gamma   90.00
#
_symmetry.space_group_name_H-M   'P 1'
#
loop_
_entity.id
_entity.type
_entity.pdbx_description
1 polymer ?
#
loop_
_entity_poly.entity_id
_entity_poly.type
_entity_poly.pdbx_seq_one_letter_code
_entity_poly.pdbx_strand_id
1 'polypeptide(L)'
;EEFGFDYELLEADELMGRWPQFRLGGSERAIYQEESGIVDAGRANAVHAALARANGARILEETPVRAVRPSGDGVEVETDEETYLADRVVVASDAWTNQLLAETGPRLPLTVTQEQVTYYSTPNLREFSPERFPVFMWHGAHNYYGFPVYGEVATKLGEHMGGHEVTAETRDFEPDPERQRRYREFLAERVPGFLGPELYTKTCLYTVPPDQNFVLDTLDEHPRISVVVGAGHAYKFAALIGEILSELALDGRSRHPIDSFSISRPALTDMSFEKAFHA
;
A
#
# COMPACT_ATOMS: atom_id res chain seq x y z
N GLU A 1 23.09 6.90 -4.98
CA GLU A 1 24.23 6.64 -5.92
C GLU A 1 24.20 5.19 -6.43
N GLU A 2 23.92 4.20 -5.58
CA GLU A 2 23.95 2.77 -5.94
C GLU A 2 22.96 2.42 -7.06
N PHE A 3 21.81 3.07 -7.10
CA PHE A 3 20.73 2.79 -8.07
C PHE A 3 20.60 3.84 -9.17
N GLY A 4 21.50 4.85 -9.23
CA GLY A 4 21.55 5.85 -10.30
C GLY A 4 20.37 6.81 -10.35
N PHE A 5 19.65 7.01 -9.25
CA PHE A 5 18.58 8.00 -9.16
C PHE A 5 19.14 9.38 -8.80
N ASP A 6 18.68 10.40 -9.49
CA ASP A 6 18.96 11.78 -9.15
C ASP A 6 18.13 12.23 -7.96
N TYR A 7 18.76 12.89 -7.02
CA TYR A 7 18.11 13.49 -5.86
C TYR A 7 18.88 14.72 -5.38
N GLU A 8 18.18 15.60 -4.69
CA GLU A 8 18.77 16.75 -4.00
C GLU A 8 18.63 16.56 -2.48
N LEU A 9 19.69 16.90 -1.75
CA LEU A 9 19.63 17.07 -0.30
C LEU A 9 19.40 18.55 0.00
N LEU A 10 18.31 18.85 0.69
CA LEU A 10 17.92 20.20 1.04
C LEU A 10 17.99 20.39 2.54
N GLU A 11 18.65 21.47 2.97
CA GLU A 11 18.55 21.97 4.34
C GLU A 11 17.24 22.72 4.53
N ALA A 12 16.84 22.92 5.79
CA ALA A 12 15.53 23.51 6.13
C ALA A 12 15.26 24.86 5.45
N ASP A 13 16.26 25.74 5.38
CA ASP A 13 16.12 27.07 4.75
C ASP A 13 15.94 26.98 3.24
N GLU A 14 16.62 26.05 2.59
CA GLU A 14 16.48 25.81 1.15
C GLU A 14 15.10 25.24 0.83
N LEU A 15 14.63 24.31 1.66
CA LEU A 15 13.30 23.71 1.52
C LEU A 15 12.20 24.77 1.69
N MET A 16 12.29 25.60 2.75
CA MET A 16 11.35 26.70 2.98
C MET A 16 11.45 27.79 1.90
N GLY A 17 12.63 27.99 1.31
CA GLY A 17 12.82 28.88 0.18
C GLY A 17 12.07 28.41 -1.09
N ARG A 18 12.02 27.10 -1.35
CA ARG A 18 11.28 26.50 -2.48
C ARG A 18 9.79 26.39 -2.20
N TRP A 19 9.45 25.93 -1.00
CA TRP A 19 8.07 25.69 -0.54
C TRP A 19 7.81 26.40 0.79
N PRO A 20 7.50 27.70 0.75
CA PRO A 20 7.28 28.50 1.96
C PRO A 20 6.04 28.10 2.77
N GLN A 21 5.29 27.12 2.30
CA GLN A 21 4.18 26.50 3.01
C GLN A 21 4.66 25.67 4.21
N PHE A 22 5.90 25.14 4.18
CA PHE A 22 6.50 24.44 5.30
C PHE A 22 7.02 25.41 6.37
N ARG A 23 6.92 24.99 7.62
CA ARG A 23 7.53 25.64 8.79
C ARG A 23 8.48 24.66 9.47
N LEU A 24 9.76 24.89 9.31
CA LEU A 24 10.82 24.01 9.82
C LEU A 24 11.61 24.70 10.91
N GLY A 25 12.12 23.93 11.88
CA GLY A 25 12.88 24.44 13.02
C GLY A 25 14.38 24.64 12.75
N GLY A 26 14.86 24.32 11.52
CA GLY A 26 16.25 24.50 11.11
C GLY A 26 17.15 23.26 11.26
N SER A 27 16.67 22.19 11.89
CA SER A 27 17.39 20.90 12.01
C SER A 27 16.90 19.85 11.02
N GLU A 28 15.78 20.10 10.38
CA GLU A 28 15.20 19.20 9.41
C GLU A 28 15.96 19.25 8.08
N ARG A 29 16.01 18.11 7.43
CA ARG A 29 16.57 17.92 6.10
C ARG A 29 15.60 17.18 5.23
N ALA A 30 15.65 17.39 3.93
CA ALA A 30 14.83 16.67 2.98
C ALA A 30 15.66 16.06 1.86
N ILE A 31 15.20 14.91 1.39
CA ILE A 31 15.58 14.36 0.09
C ILE A 31 14.47 14.75 -0.88
N TYR A 32 14.83 15.50 -1.91
CA TYR A 32 13.93 15.87 -2.99
C TYR A 32 14.26 15.09 -4.25
N GLN A 33 13.21 14.55 -4.88
CA GLN A 33 13.29 13.82 -6.13
C GLN A 33 12.22 14.35 -7.07
N GLU A 34 12.65 15.00 -8.15
CA GLU A 34 11.74 15.67 -9.08
C GLU A 34 10.80 14.71 -9.79
N GLU A 35 11.31 13.53 -10.16
CA GLU A 35 10.53 12.50 -10.86
C GLU A 35 9.50 11.77 -9.98
N SER A 36 9.41 12.12 -8.69
CA SER A 36 8.35 11.62 -7.81
C SER A 36 6.99 12.21 -8.14
N GLY A 37 5.91 11.53 -7.80
CA GLY A 37 4.60 12.01 -8.16
C GLY A 37 3.43 11.28 -7.50
N ILE A 38 2.25 11.52 -8.04
CA ILE A 38 0.98 10.96 -7.59
C ILE A 38 0.50 9.93 -8.60
N VAL A 39 0.13 8.75 -8.12
CA VAL A 39 -0.65 7.78 -8.89
C VAL A 39 -2.12 7.96 -8.57
N ASP A 40 -2.93 8.24 -9.59
CA ASP A 40 -4.39 8.16 -9.48
C ASP A 40 -4.81 6.69 -9.45
N ALA A 41 -4.91 6.13 -8.24
CA ALA A 41 -5.17 4.72 -8.04
C ALA A 41 -6.52 4.28 -8.63
N GLY A 42 -7.57 5.11 -8.52
CA GLY A 42 -8.89 4.80 -9.07
C GLY A 42 -8.87 4.70 -10.59
N ARG A 43 -8.25 5.68 -11.25
CA ARG A 43 -8.11 5.71 -12.71
C ARG A 43 -7.19 4.60 -13.21
N ALA A 44 -6.06 4.37 -12.55
CA ALA A 44 -5.14 3.29 -12.91
C ALA A 44 -5.84 1.92 -12.82
N ASN A 45 -6.60 1.67 -11.75
CA ASN A 45 -7.35 0.43 -11.58
C ASN A 45 -8.41 0.25 -12.68
N ALA A 46 -9.14 1.31 -13.03
CA ALA A 46 -10.11 1.27 -14.13
C ALA A 46 -9.44 0.95 -15.48
N VAL A 47 -8.26 1.51 -15.74
CA VAL A 47 -7.48 1.21 -16.96
C VAL A 47 -7.02 -0.23 -16.98
N HIS A 48 -6.45 -0.75 -15.89
CA HIS A 48 -6.04 -2.16 -15.79
C HIS A 48 -7.22 -3.10 -16.03
N ALA A 49 -8.36 -2.84 -15.41
CA ALA A 49 -9.57 -3.66 -15.60
C ALA A 49 -10.09 -3.60 -17.04
N ALA A 50 -10.08 -2.42 -17.66
CA ALA A 50 -10.50 -2.26 -19.05
C ALA A 50 -9.57 -3.01 -20.03
N LEU A 51 -8.26 -2.92 -19.83
CA LEU A 51 -7.27 -3.64 -20.63
C LEU A 51 -7.40 -5.16 -20.43
N ALA A 52 -7.59 -5.64 -19.22
CA ALA A 52 -7.80 -7.05 -18.94
C ALA A 52 -9.03 -7.58 -19.69
N ARG A 53 -10.17 -6.88 -19.60
CA ARG A 53 -11.41 -7.25 -20.34
C ARG A 53 -11.20 -7.22 -21.85
N ALA A 54 -10.49 -6.21 -22.37
CA ALA A 54 -10.20 -6.11 -23.80
C ALA A 54 -9.33 -7.26 -24.33
N ASN A 55 -8.52 -7.88 -23.44
CA ASN A 55 -7.71 -9.06 -23.73
C ASN A 55 -8.41 -10.40 -23.35
N GLY A 56 -9.72 -10.38 -23.10
CA GLY A 56 -10.51 -11.59 -22.88
C GLY A 56 -10.63 -12.05 -21.43
N ALA A 57 -10.10 -11.31 -20.46
CA ALA A 57 -10.28 -11.64 -19.05
C ALA A 57 -11.72 -11.40 -18.61
N ARG A 58 -12.23 -12.31 -17.78
CA ARG A 58 -13.50 -12.13 -17.05
C ARG A 58 -13.19 -11.56 -15.66
N ILE A 59 -13.86 -10.50 -15.29
CA ILE A 59 -13.80 -9.92 -13.94
C ILE A 59 -15.16 -10.14 -13.31
N LEU A 60 -15.21 -10.95 -12.26
CA LEU A 60 -16.40 -11.25 -11.49
C LEU A 60 -16.39 -10.34 -10.25
N GLU A 61 -17.28 -9.39 -10.23
CA GLU A 61 -17.50 -8.50 -9.10
C GLU A 61 -18.52 -9.13 -8.13
N GLU A 62 -18.52 -8.72 -6.86
CA GLU A 62 -19.45 -9.23 -5.83
C GLU A 62 -19.42 -10.77 -5.69
N THR A 63 -18.25 -11.38 -5.99
CA THR A 63 -18.05 -12.83 -5.97
C THR A 63 -17.00 -13.19 -4.91
N PRO A 64 -17.41 -13.33 -3.63
CA PRO A 64 -16.47 -13.65 -2.55
C PRO A 64 -15.88 -15.05 -2.74
N VAL A 65 -14.53 -15.11 -2.75
CA VAL A 65 -13.79 -16.37 -2.71
C VAL A 65 -13.72 -16.84 -1.26
N ARG A 66 -14.08 -18.10 -1.02
CA ARG A 66 -14.11 -18.71 0.31
C ARG A 66 -12.87 -19.55 0.60
N ALA A 67 -12.37 -20.25 -0.40
CA ALA A 67 -11.19 -21.07 -0.29
C ALA A 67 -10.48 -21.25 -1.62
N VAL A 68 -9.18 -21.52 -1.53
CA VAL A 68 -8.34 -21.93 -2.65
C VAL A 68 -7.72 -23.27 -2.25
N ARG A 69 -7.86 -24.33 -3.06
CA ARG A 69 -7.39 -25.67 -2.75
C ARG A 69 -6.66 -26.30 -3.94
N PRO A 70 -5.53 -26.95 -3.73
CA PRO A 70 -4.96 -27.82 -4.74
C PRO A 70 -5.92 -28.97 -5.10
N SER A 71 -6.09 -29.28 -6.35
CA SER A 71 -7.00 -30.35 -6.81
C SER A 71 -6.42 -31.06 -8.04
N GLY A 72 -5.92 -32.27 -7.85
CA GLY A 72 -5.29 -33.01 -8.95
C GLY A 72 -4.19 -32.20 -9.64
N ASP A 73 -4.34 -31.98 -10.95
CA ASP A 73 -3.41 -31.18 -11.76
C ASP A 73 -3.78 -29.68 -11.83
N GLY A 74 -4.67 -29.20 -10.96
CA GLY A 74 -5.15 -27.82 -10.95
C GLY A 74 -5.32 -27.26 -9.55
N VAL A 75 -6.08 -26.17 -9.48
CA VAL A 75 -6.43 -25.46 -8.26
C VAL A 75 -7.93 -25.15 -8.29
N GLU A 76 -8.63 -25.56 -7.24
CA GLU A 76 -10.03 -25.19 -7.02
C GLU A 76 -10.13 -23.83 -6.32
N VAL A 77 -11.04 -22.99 -6.83
CA VAL A 77 -11.40 -21.70 -6.23
C VAL A 77 -12.88 -21.75 -5.89
N GLU A 78 -13.19 -21.85 -4.61
CA GLU A 78 -14.56 -21.93 -4.10
C GLU A 78 -15.13 -20.53 -3.86
N THR A 79 -16.32 -20.29 -4.40
CA THR A 79 -17.13 -19.08 -4.15
C THR A 79 -18.47 -19.45 -3.53
N ASP A 80 -19.30 -18.45 -3.20
CA ASP A 80 -20.64 -18.70 -2.69
C ASP A 80 -21.56 -19.35 -3.73
N GLU A 81 -21.29 -19.18 -5.03
CA GLU A 81 -22.16 -19.62 -6.10
C GLU A 81 -21.66 -20.91 -6.77
N GLU A 82 -20.37 -20.98 -7.07
CA GLU A 82 -19.79 -22.11 -7.80
C GLU A 82 -18.32 -22.32 -7.43
N THR A 83 -17.77 -23.47 -7.83
CA THR A 83 -16.35 -23.78 -7.73
C THR A 83 -15.74 -23.74 -9.12
N TYR A 84 -14.68 -22.95 -9.25
CA TYR A 84 -13.86 -22.85 -10.47
C TYR A 84 -12.67 -23.80 -10.37
N LEU A 85 -12.34 -24.45 -11.46
CA LEU A 85 -11.10 -25.19 -11.62
C LEU A 85 -10.17 -24.42 -12.56
N ALA A 86 -8.97 -24.12 -12.09
CA ALA A 86 -7.95 -23.40 -12.84
C ALA A 86 -6.64 -24.17 -12.86
N ASP A 87 -5.85 -24.02 -13.93
CA ASP A 87 -4.51 -24.58 -13.99
C ASP A 87 -3.56 -23.94 -12.98
N ARG A 88 -3.75 -22.65 -12.72
CA ARG A 88 -2.95 -21.83 -11.80
C ARG A 88 -3.79 -20.72 -11.19
N VAL A 89 -3.42 -20.29 -9.99
CA VAL A 89 -4.11 -19.23 -9.26
C VAL A 89 -3.10 -18.23 -8.70
N VAL A 90 -3.45 -16.95 -8.77
CA VAL A 90 -2.75 -15.87 -8.09
C VAL A 90 -3.64 -15.36 -6.96
N VAL A 91 -3.15 -15.44 -5.73
CA VAL A 91 -3.81 -14.92 -4.54
C VAL A 91 -3.29 -13.51 -4.24
N ALA A 92 -4.11 -12.50 -4.52
CA ALA A 92 -3.81 -11.09 -4.30
C ALA A 92 -4.86 -10.48 -3.35
N SER A 93 -5.08 -11.13 -2.20
CA SER A 93 -6.19 -10.87 -1.28
C SER A 93 -5.78 -10.09 -0.02
N ASP A 94 -4.51 -9.72 0.11
CA ASP A 94 -3.94 -8.88 1.16
C ASP A 94 -4.42 -9.31 2.57
N ALA A 95 -5.34 -8.59 3.22
CA ALA A 95 -5.83 -8.89 4.57
C ALA A 95 -6.53 -10.26 4.70
N TRP A 96 -7.02 -10.82 3.60
CA TRP A 96 -7.68 -12.14 3.56
C TRP A 96 -6.73 -13.27 3.13
N THR A 97 -5.44 -13.00 2.89
CA THR A 97 -4.50 -14.00 2.36
C THR A 97 -4.45 -15.26 3.22
N ASN A 98 -4.28 -15.12 4.54
CA ASN A 98 -4.24 -16.28 5.45
C ASN A 98 -5.56 -17.07 5.50
N GLN A 99 -6.69 -16.41 5.26
CA GLN A 99 -7.99 -17.08 5.19
C GLN A 99 -8.08 -17.94 3.94
N LEU A 100 -7.70 -17.41 2.77
CA LEU A 100 -7.76 -18.14 1.52
C LEU A 100 -6.74 -19.26 1.43
N LEU A 101 -5.57 -19.12 2.09
CA LEU A 101 -4.52 -20.09 2.12
C LEU A 101 -4.64 -21.11 3.28
N ALA A 102 -5.71 -21.08 4.06
CA ALA A 102 -5.84 -21.92 5.27
C ALA A 102 -5.72 -23.42 4.99
N GLU A 103 -6.04 -23.88 3.79
CA GLU A 103 -5.98 -25.29 3.38
C GLU A 103 -4.81 -25.60 2.42
N THR A 104 -3.96 -24.62 2.11
CA THR A 104 -2.97 -24.75 1.04
C THR A 104 -1.54 -24.43 1.43
N GLY A 105 -1.32 -23.88 2.60
CA GLY A 105 0.02 -23.46 2.92
C GLY A 105 0.24 -23.01 4.36
N PRO A 106 1.44 -22.57 4.66
CA PRO A 106 1.77 -22.07 5.98
C PRO A 106 0.98 -20.77 6.25
N ARG A 107 0.55 -20.61 7.50
CA ARG A 107 0.02 -19.31 7.94
C ARG A 107 1.14 -18.30 7.99
N LEU A 108 1.03 -17.25 7.19
CA LEU A 108 1.99 -16.14 7.17
C LEU A 108 1.84 -15.26 8.42
N PRO A 109 2.93 -14.80 9.05
CA PRO A 109 2.90 -13.94 10.22
C PRO A 109 2.55 -12.49 9.85
N LEU A 110 1.35 -12.27 9.32
CA LEU A 110 0.87 -10.97 8.86
C LEU A 110 0.16 -10.22 9.99
N THR A 111 0.47 -8.95 10.14
CA THR A 111 -0.26 -8.02 11.00
C THR A 111 -1.17 -7.17 10.11
N VAL A 112 -2.46 -7.16 10.39
CA VAL A 112 -3.42 -6.29 9.71
C VAL A 112 -3.72 -5.10 10.60
N THR A 113 -3.59 -3.88 10.06
CA THR A 113 -3.89 -2.65 10.79
C THR A 113 -4.94 -1.82 10.05
N GLN A 114 -5.78 -1.11 10.81
CA GLN A 114 -6.70 -0.12 10.26
C GLN A 114 -6.04 1.24 10.20
N GLU A 115 -5.76 1.67 9.00
CA GLU A 115 -5.17 2.97 8.69
C GLU A 115 -6.22 4.00 8.30
N GLN A 116 -5.84 5.28 8.31
CA GLN A 116 -6.76 6.35 7.89
C GLN A 116 -6.05 7.49 7.18
N VAL A 117 -6.81 8.18 6.33
CA VAL A 117 -6.42 9.42 5.68
C VAL A 117 -7.53 10.45 5.83
N THR A 118 -7.16 11.70 6.11
CA THR A 118 -8.11 12.80 6.27
C THR A 118 -7.91 13.83 5.15
N TYR A 119 -9.02 14.31 4.60
CA TYR A 119 -9.06 15.35 3.59
C TYR A 119 -9.51 16.66 4.24
N TYR A 120 -8.77 17.75 3.92
CA TYR A 120 -9.01 19.08 4.47
C TYR A 120 -9.38 20.05 3.37
N SER A 121 -10.51 20.75 3.54
CA SER A 121 -10.93 21.85 2.65
C SER A 121 -10.07 23.08 2.92
N THR A 122 -8.82 23.04 2.43
CA THR A 122 -7.92 24.19 2.59
C THR A 122 -8.46 25.43 1.87
N PRO A 123 -8.40 26.62 2.47
CA PRO A 123 -8.73 27.86 1.79
C PRO A 123 -7.67 28.27 0.74
N ASN A 124 -6.49 27.62 0.77
CA ASN A 124 -5.31 28.00 0.00
C ASN A 124 -5.09 27.08 -1.22
N LEU A 125 -6.16 26.74 -1.95
CA LEU A 125 -6.14 25.77 -3.05
C LEU A 125 -5.02 26.01 -4.07
N ARG A 126 -4.77 27.28 -4.42
CA ARG A 126 -3.74 27.65 -5.39
C ARG A 126 -2.32 27.40 -4.86
N GLU A 127 -2.10 27.62 -3.58
CA GLU A 127 -0.79 27.45 -2.94
C GLU A 127 -0.43 25.99 -2.78
N PHE A 128 -1.44 25.12 -2.65
CA PHE A 128 -1.32 23.67 -2.52
C PHE A 128 -1.68 22.93 -3.82
N SER A 129 -1.67 23.58 -4.97
CA SER A 129 -1.76 22.88 -6.25
C SER A 129 -0.49 22.05 -6.52
N PRO A 130 -0.55 20.96 -7.32
CA PRO A 130 0.60 20.11 -7.61
C PRO A 130 1.81 20.85 -8.21
N GLU A 131 1.57 21.96 -8.92
CA GLU A 131 2.64 22.77 -9.53
C GLU A 131 3.36 23.66 -8.50
N ARG A 132 2.82 23.78 -7.27
CA ARG A 132 3.31 24.70 -6.25
C ARG A 132 3.66 24.04 -4.94
N PHE A 133 3.19 22.83 -4.72
CA PHE A 133 3.42 22.08 -3.50
C PHE A 133 3.63 20.60 -3.81
N PRO A 134 4.70 19.96 -3.30
CA PRO A 134 5.00 18.57 -3.59
C PRO A 134 4.14 17.61 -2.77
N VAL A 135 4.13 16.35 -3.17
CA VAL A 135 3.86 15.27 -2.23
C VAL A 135 5.02 15.22 -1.23
N PHE A 136 4.74 14.90 0.02
CA PHE A 136 5.79 14.80 1.01
C PHE A 136 5.60 13.60 1.93
N MET A 137 6.71 13.09 2.46
CA MET A 137 6.76 12.21 3.62
C MET A 137 7.54 12.90 4.72
N TRP A 138 7.00 12.85 5.92
CA TRP A 138 7.63 13.34 7.12
C TRP A 138 8.01 12.17 8.01
N HIS A 139 9.28 12.06 8.36
CA HIS A 139 9.79 11.05 9.27
C HIS A 139 10.11 11.67 10.63
N GLY A 140 9.52 11.12 11.69
CA GLY A 140 9.67 11.60 13.06
C GLY A 140 9.13 10.61 14.07
N ALA A 141 8.62 11.09 15.20
CA ALA A 141 7.94 10.25 16.18
C ALA A 141 6.71 9.54 15.57
N HIS A 142 6.07 10.23 14.63
CA HIS A 142 5.04 9.69 13.75
C HIS A 142 5.44 9.97 12.30
N ASN A 143 5.18 9.03 11.41
CA ASN A 143 5.49 9.17 10.00
C ASN A 143 4.26 9.63 9.25
N TYR A 144 4.27 10.85 8.72
CA TYR A 144 3.16 11.40 7.96
C TYR A 144 3.46 11.44 6.47
N TYR A 145 2.42 11.34 5.66
CA TYR A 145 2.50 11.62 4.23
C TYR A 145 1.37 12.56 3.82
N GLY A 146 1.70 13.54 3.01
CA GLY A 146 0.75 14.57 2.57
C GLY A 146 0.73 14.74 1.07
N PHE A 147 -0.46 15.07 0.56
CA PHE A 147 -0.70 15.31 -0.86
C PHE A 147 -1.22 16.70 -1.10
N PRO A 148 -0.76 17.38 -2.17
CA PRO A 148 -1.36 18.61 -2.65
C PRO A 148 -2.82 18.39 -3.04
N VAL A 149 -3.48 19.45 -3.48
CA VAL A 149 -4.84 19.40 -4.00
C VAL A 149 -4.84 18.62 -5.31
N TYR A 150 -5.36 17.38 -5.28
CA TYR A 150 -5.43 16.51 -6.45
C TYR A 150 -6.67 15.60 -6.37
N GLY A 151 -7.44 15.57 -7.45
CA GLY A 151 -8.66 14.76 -7.55
C GLY A 151 -9.84 15.29 -6.75
N GLU A 152 -9.61 15.71 -5.51
CA GLU A 152 -10.55 16.39 -4.63
C GLU A 152 -10.15 17.85 -4.47
N VAL A 153 -11.11 18.73 -4.16
CA VAL A 153 -10.85 20.15 -3.83
C VAL A 153 -10.38 20.23 -2.37
N ALA A 154 -9.32 19.51 -2.07
CA ALA A 154 -8.80 19.29 -0.72
C ALA A 154 -7.34 18.87 -0.74
N THR A 155 -6.64 19.18 0.33
CA THR A 155 -5.36 18.54 0.70
C THR A 155 -5.63 17.25 1.45
N LYS A 156 -4.68 16.31 1.45
CA LYS A 156 -4.83 15.01 2.12
C LYS A 156 -3.62 14.67 2.98
N LEU A 157 -3.85 14.28 4.23
CA LEU A 157 -2.82 13.75 5.13
C LEU A 157 -3.18 12.37 5.63
N GLY A 158 -2.19 11.51 5.77
CA GLY A 158 -2.26 10.23 6.46
C GLY A 158 -1.02 9.98 7.30
N GLU A 159 -1.11 9.05 8.23
CA GLU A 159 0.00 8.54 9.01
C GLU A 159 0.35 7.14 8.49
N HIS A 160 1.63 6.89 8.21
CA HIS A 160 2.11 5.62 7.73
C HIS A 160 2.38 4.69 8.92
N MET A 161 1.72 3.53 8.95
CA MET A 161 1.85 2.52 10.00
C MET A 161 1.48 3.03 11.42
N GLY A 162 0.47 3.89 11.51
CA GLY A 162 -0.03 4.40 12.80
C GLY A 162 -1.34 3.75 13.25
N GLY A 163 -1.84 2.75 12.53
CA GLY A 163 -3.11 2.09 12.80
C GLY A 163 -3.05 1.05 13.91
N HIS A 164 -4.20 0.75 14.50
CA HIS A 164 -4.34 -0.34 15.47
C HIS A 164 -4.57 -1.68 14.78
N GLU A 165 -4.19 -2.77 15.44
CA GLU A 165 -4.40 -4.11 14.89
C GLU A 165 -5.88 -4.47 14.79
N VAL A 166 -6.25 -5.03 13.65
CA VAL A 166 -7.58 -5.56 13.34
C VAL A 166 -7.46 -6.85 12.53
N THR A 167 -8.59 -7.43 12.20
CA THR A 167 -8.71 -8.37 11.08
C THR A 167 -9.53 -7.74 9.95
N ALA A 168 -9.59 -8.37 8.81
CA ALA A 168 -10.46 -7.92 7.72
C ALA A 168 -11.95 -7.86 8.15
N GLU A 169 -12.35 -8.73 9.11
CA GLU A 169 -13.71 -8.85 9.63
C GLU A 169 -13.99 -7.91 10.82
N THR A 170 -12.98 -7.55 11.61
CA THR A 170 -13.14 -6.72 12.81
C THR A 170 -12.92 -5.23 12.57
N ARG A 171 -12.54 -4.82 11.35
CA ARG A 171 -12.45 -3.40 10.98
C ARG A 171 -13.82 -2.74 11.14
N ASP A 172 -13.86 -1.54 11.70
CA ASP A 172 -15.11 -0.83 11.99
C ASP A 172 -15.41 0.34 11.03
N PHE A 173 -14.45 0.72 10.19
CA PHE A 173 -14.51 1.86 9.27
C PHE A 173 -14.60 3.24 9.95
N GLU A 174 -14.51 3.27 11.29
CA GLU A 174 -14.58 4.52 12.03
C GLU A 174 -13.20 5.18 12.12
N PRO A 175 -13.11 6.50 11.90
CA PRO A 175 -11.88 7.22 12.10
C PRO A 175 -11.45 7.24 13.57
N ASP A 176 -10.17 7.09 13.83
CA ASP A 176 -9.57 7.27 15.15
C ASP A 176 -9.46 8.79 15.46
N PRO A 177 -10.20 9.31 16.47
CA PRO A 177 -10.19 10.74 16.81
C PRO A 177 -8.83 11.22 17.33
N GLU A 178 -8.07 10.34 17.97
CA GLU A 178 -6.74 10.67 18.50
C GLU A 178 -5.75 10.90 17.35
N ARG A 179 -5.80 10.08 16.31
CA ARG A 179 -5.01 10.30 15.09
C ARG A 179 -5.44 11.57 14.36
N GLN A 180 -6.75 11.85 14.27
CA GLN A 180 -7.23 13.12 13.70
C GLN A 180 -6.71 14.34 14.47
N ARG A 181 -6.66 14.25 15.79
CA ARG A 181 -6.08 15.31 16.65
C ARG A 181 -4.58 15.49 16.32
N ARG A 182 -3.79 14.41 16.27
CA ARG A 182 -2.36 14.45 15.93
C ARG A 182 -2.12 15.03 14.54
N TYR A 183 -2.96 14.71 13.57
CA TYR A 183 -2.86 15.27 12.23
C TYR A 183 -3.03 16.80 12.23
N ARG A 184 -4.04 17.29 12.95
CA ARG A 184 -4.25 18.75 13.07
C ARG A 184 -3.09 19.45 13.78
N GLU A 185 -2.57 18.86 14.83
CA GLU A 185 -1.42 19.40 15.58
C GLU A 185 -0.17 19.48 14.69
N PHE A 186 0.15 18.39 14.00
CA PHE A 186 1.26 18.34 13.06
C PHE A 186 1.11 19.40 11.95
N LEU A 187 -0.04 19.47 11.32
CA LEU A 187 -0.29 20.42 10.23
C LEU A 187 -0.26 21.86 10.72
N ALA A 188 -0.85 22.15 11.88
CA ALA A 188 -0.83 23.50 12.47
C ALA A 188 0.60 23.97 12.77
N GLU A 189 1.49 23.07 13.16
CA GLU A 189 2.88 23.36 13.44
C GLU A 189 3.73 23.44 12.17
N ARG A 190 3.61 22.46 11.27
CA ARG A 190 4.55 22.23 10.16
C ARG A 190 4.08 22.74 8.81
N VAL A 191 2.77 22.70 8.53
CA VAL A 191 2.19 23.12 7.23
C VAL A 191 0.83 23.81 7.45
N PRO A 192 0.77 24.91 8.19
CA PRO A 192 -0.50 25.45 8.67
C PRO A 192 -1.50 25.86 7.57
N GLY A 193 -1.03 26.31 6.43
CA GLY A 193 -1.88 26.65 5.28
C GLY A 193 -2.58 25.44 4.64
N PHE A 194 -2.13 24.24 4.94
CA PHE A 194 -2.71 22.98 4.46
C PHE A 194 -4.06 22.66 5.10
N LEU A 195 -4.25 23.15 6.35
CA LEU A 195 -5.46 22.93 7.13
C LEU A 195 -6.65 23.70 6.57
N GLY A 196 -7.80 23.12 6.74
CA GLY A 196 -9.13 23.67 6.59
C GLY A 196 -10.12 22.79 7.37
N PRO A 197 -11.41 23.02 7.24
CA PRO A 197 -12.43 22.09 7.75
C PRO A 197 -12.18 20.67 7.19
N GLU A 198 -12.33 19.66 8.03
CA GLU A 198 -12.31 18.28 7.58
C GLU A 198 -13.50 18.01 6.66
N LEU A 199 -13.23 17.50 5.46
CA LEU A 199 -14.28 17.09 4.55
C LEU A 199 -14.76 15.68 4.90
N TYR A 200 -13.82 14.76 5.04
CA TYR A 200 -14.05 13.38 5.46
C TYR A 200 -12.73 12.69 5.78
N THR A 201 -12.85 11.60 6.52
CA THR A 201 -11.76 10.64 6.77
C THR A 201 -12.16 9.30 6.16
N LYS A 202 -11.22 8.65 5.46
CA LYS A 202 -11.39 7.28 4.95
C LYS A 202 -10.46 6.36 5.70
N THR A 203 -10.93 5.16 6.02
CA THR A 203 -10.11 4.08 6.57
C THR A 203 -9.71 3.09 5.48
N CYS A 204 -8.58 2.44 5.66
CA CYS A 204 -8.10 1.35 4.82
C CYS A 204 -7.41 0.30 5.69
N LEU A 205 -7.00 -0.81 5.08
CA LEU A 205 -6.20 -1.83 5.75
C LEU A 205 -4.78 -1.84 5.20
N TYR A 206 -3.81 -1.99 6.11
CA TYR A 206 -2.49 -2.48 5.77
C TYR A 206 -2.38 -3.92 6.20
N THR A 207 -1.63 -4.71 5.44
CA THR A 207 -1.31 -6.10 5.77
C THR A 207 0.19 -6.25 5.71
N VAL A 208 0.80 -6.25 6.88
CA VAL A 208 2.23 -6.01 7.03
C VAL A 208 2.95 -7.26 7.49
N PRO A 209 3.89 -7.81 6.69
CA PRO A 209 4.84 -8.80 7.14
C PRO A 209 5.81 -8.24 8.20
N PRO A 210 6.44 -9.06 9.05
CA PRO A 210 7.30 -8.60 10.14
C PRO A 210 8.45 -7.68 9.73
N ASP A 211 8.97 -7.84 8.52
CA ASP A 211 10.05 -7.06 7.92
C ASP A 211 9.59 -5.89 7.05
N GLN A 212 8.29 -5.65 6.96
CA GLN A 212 7.65 -4.63 6.14
C GLN A 212 7.89 -4.79 4.62
N ASN A 213 8.51 -5.87 4.17
CA ASN A 213 8.72 -6.15 2.76
C ASN A 213 7.49 -6.86 2.15
N PHE A 214 7.35 -6.75 0.83
CA PHE A 214 6.31 -7.49 0.10
C PHE A 214 6.48 -8.99 0.27
N VAL A 215 5.39 -9.73 0.12
CA VAL A 215 5.45 -11.16 -0.22
C VAL A 215 5.09 -11.26 -1.70
N LEU A 216 5.94 -11.89 -2.48
CA LEU A 216 5.76 -12.02 -3.92
C LEU A 216 6.46 -13.29 -4.37
N ASP A 217 5.74 -14.40 -4.36
CA ASP A 217 6.32 -15.73 -4.56
C ASP A 217 5.25 -16.76 -4.96
N THR A 218 5.69 -17.97 -5.19
CA THR A 218 4.86 -19.16 -5.40
C THR A 218 4.99 -20.06 -4.18
N LEU A 219 3.90 -20.74 -3.77
CA LEU A 219 3.93 -21.67 -2.65
C LEU A 219 4.82 -22.87 -2.98
N ASP A 220 5.79 -23.20 -2.09
CA ASP A 220 6.74 -24.29 -2.30
C ASP A 220 6.04 -25.65 -2.49
N GLU A 221 5.02 -25.94 -1.65
CA GLU A 221 4.28 -27.21 -1.71
C GLU A 221 3.24 -27.24 -2.84
N HIS A 222 2.84 -26.07 -3.33
CA HIS A 222 1.80 -25.90 -4.34
C HIS A 222 2.22 -24.89 -5.43
N PRO A 223 3.13 -25.25 -6.34
CA PRO A 223 3.74 -24.32 -7.30
C PRO A 223 2.77 -23.80 -8.38
N ARG A 224 1.49 -24.13 -8.28
CA ARG A 224 0.41 -23.57 -9.10
C ARG A 224 -0.31 -22.40 -8.42
N ILE A 225 0.10 -22.05 -7.20
CA ILE A 225 -0.49 -20.95 -6.44
C ILE A 225 0.60 -19.92 -6.16
N SER A 226 0.47 -18.74 -6.77
CA SER A 226 1.31 -17.59 -6.48
C SER A 226 0.60 -16.65 -5.53
N VAL A 227 1.37 -15.94 -4.68
CA VAL A 227 0.83 -15.09 -3.63
C VAL A 227 1.49 -13.72 -3.67
N VAL A 228 0.70 -12.68 -3.46
CA VAL A 228 1.20 -11.33 -3.18
C VAL A 228 0.57 -10.74 -1.93
N VAL A 229 1.42 -10.12 -1.09
CA VAL A 229 1.01 -9.25 0.02
C VAL A 229 1.75 -7.94 -0.11
N GLY A 230 1.01 -6.85 -0.10
CA GLY A 230 1.50 -5.52 -0.51
C GLY A 230 2.07 -4.67 0.61
N ALA A 231 2.17 -5.17 1.86
CA ALA A 231 2.71 -4.45 3.02
C ALA A 231 2.13 -3.02 3.21
N GLY A 232 0.89 -2.79 2.74
CA GLY A 232 0.21 -1.49 2.82
C GLY A 232 0.66 -0.43 1.81
N HIS A 233 1.71 -0.67 1.00
CA HIS A 233 2.28 0.38 0.13
C HIS A 233 2.65 -0.08 -1.29
N ALA A 234 2.17 -1.25 -1.75
CA ALA A 234 2.55 -1.83 -3.04
C ALA A 234 1.86 -1.21 -4.26
N TYR A 235 0.77 -0.46 -4.11
CA TYR A 235 -0.05 -0.04 -5.27
C TYR A 235 0.73 0.72 -6.35
N LYS A 236 1.72 1.54 -5.97
CA LYS A 236 2.59 2.23 -6.93
C LYS A 236 3.35 1.30 -7.88
N PHE A 237 3.49 0.03 -7.50
CA PHE A 237 4.14 -1.02 -8.27
C PHE A 237 3.16 -1.99 -8.95
N ALA A 238 1.85 -1.69 -8.96
CA ALA A 238 0.82 -2.64 -9.40
C ALA A 238 1.07 -3.23 -10.80
N ALA A 239 1.53 -2.42 -11.76
CA ALA A 239 1.84 -2.89 -13.10
C ALA A 239 3.01 -3.88 -13.11
N LEU A 240 4.11 -3.58 -12.40
CA LEU A 240 5.27 -4.45 -12.27
C LEU A 240 4.93 -5.73 -11.50
N ILE A 241 4.19 -5.62 -10.41
CA ILE A 241 3.73 -6.77 -9.64
C ILE A 241 2.85 -7.68 -10.50
N GLY A 242 1.96 -7.10 -11.30
CA GLY A 242 1.13 -7.86 -12.24
C GLY A 242 1.96 -8.61 -13.29
N GLU A 243 3.01 -7.99 -13.83
CA GLU A 243 3.96 -8.64 -14.74
C GLU A 243 4.67 -9.80 -14.05
N ILE A 244 5.25 -9.59 -12.88
CA ILE A 244 5.95 -10.63 -12.09
C ILE A 244 5.01 -11.81 -11.78
N LEU A 245 3.80 -11.53 -11.32
CA LEU A 245 2.82 -12.59 -11.00
C LEU A 245 2.38 -13.37 -12.24
N SER A 246 2.29 -12.71 -13.40
CA SER A 246 2.00 -13.42 -14.64
C SER A 246 3.15 -14.34 -15.07
N GLU A 247 4.39 -13.90 -14.91
CA GLU A 247 5.59 -14.73 -15.18
C GLU A 247 5.67 -15.90 -14.20
N LEU A 248 5.45 -15.69 -12.91
CA LEU A 248 5.37 -16.76 -11.91
C LEU A 248 4.26 -17.78 -12.26
N ALA A 249 3.09 -17.27 -12.62
CA ALA A 249 1.96 -18.14 -12.96
C ALA A 249 2.17 -18.92 -14.27
N LEU A 250 2.79 -18.35 -15.30
CA LEU A 250 2.96 -18.98 -16.60
C LEU A 250 4.25 -19.80 -16.70
N ASP A 251 5.36 -19.25 -16.22
CA ASP A 251 6.70 -19.79 -16.42
C ASP A 251 7.31 -20.40 -15.15
N GLY A 252 6.65 -20.20 -13.99
CA GLY A 252 7.13 -20.65 -12.66
C GLY A 252 8.33 -19.87 -12.13
N ARG A 253 8.71 -18.78 -12.79
CA ARG A 253 9.82 -17.90 -12.40
C ARG A 253 9.64 -16.51 -13.00
N SER A 254 10.21 -15.50 -12.36
CA SER A 254 10.28 -14.15 -12.91
C SER A 254 11.70 -13.81 -13.36
N ARG A 255 11.81 -12.91 -14.34
CA ARG A 255 13.08 -12.29 -14.78
C ARG A 255 13.53 -11.19 -13.83
N HIS A 256 12.63 -10.71 -12.96
CA HIS A 256 12.93 -9.68 -11.99
C HIS A 256 13.58 -10.26 -10.72
N PRO A 257 14.46 -9.53 -10.04
CA PRO A 257 15.11 -9.99 -8.80
C PRO A 257 14.11 -9.92 -7.63
N ILE A 258 13.37 -10.99 -7.39
CA ILE A 258 12.33 -11.06 -6.34
C ILE A 258 12.72 -11.91 -5.13
N ASP A 259 13.94 -12.40 -5.06
CA ASP A 259 14.41 -13.31 -3.99
C ASP A 259 14.18 -12.72 -2.58
N SER A 260 14.31 -11.40 -2.43
CA SER A 260 14.06 -10.69 -1.18
C SER A 260 12.60 -10.72 -0.73
N PHE A 261 11.68 -11.08 -1.62
CA PHE A 261 10.23 -11.13 -1.36
C PHE A 261 9.71 -12.56 -1.22
N SER A 262 10.63 -13.54 -1.17
CA SER A 262 10.28 -14.95 -1.05
C SER A 262 9.45 -15.23 0.20
N ILE A 263 8.50 -16.17 0.05
CA ILE A 263 7.65 -16.66 1.13
C ILE A 263 8.45 -17.48 2.17
N SER A 264 9.60 -18.03 1.78
CA SER A 264 10.48 -18.83 2.62
C SER A 264 11.56 -18.02 3.36
N ARG A 265 11.59 -16.70 3.21
CA ARG A 265 12.57 -15.83 3.88
C ARG A 265 12.41 -15.84 5.42
N PRO A 266 13.50 -15.61 6.19
CA PRO A 266 13.48 -15.71 7.65
C PRO A 266 12.37 -14.91 8.34
N ALA A 267 12.03 -13.71 7.86
CA ALA A 267 10.96 -12.89 8.42
C ALA A 267 9.58 -13.58 8.43
N LEU A 268 9.35 -14.55 7.53
CA LEU A 268 8.08 -15.26 7.43
C LEU A 268 8.13 -16.69 8.02
N THR A 269 9.31 -17.24 8.24
CA THR A 269 9.48 -18.64 8.68
C THR A 269 10.08 -18.79 10.07
N ASP A 270 10.81 -17.78 10.55
CA ASP A 270 11.40 -17.79 11.88
C ASP A 270 10.47 -17.11 12.89
N MET A 271 9.86 -17.89 13.78
CA MET A 271 8.96 -17.39 14.83
C MET A 271 9.64 -16.45 15.85
N SER A 272 10.97 -16.40 15.87
CA SER A 272 11.74 -15.48 16.72
C SER A 272 12.11 -14.18 16.02
N PHE A 273 11.72 -14.00 14.76
CA PHE A 273 12.03 -12.78 14.01
C PHE A 273 11.37 -11.57 14.68
N GLU A 274 12.19 -10.58 15.02
CA GLU A 274 11.71 -9.34 15.63
C GLU A 274 11.02 -8.46 14.59
N LYS A 275 9.78 -8.03 14.88
CA LYS A 275 9.05 -7.14 13.97
C LYS A 275 9.79 -5.81 13.83
N ALA A 276 9.92 -5.33 12.59
CA ALA A 276 10.51 -4.04 12.27
C ALA A 276 9.60 -2.84 12.61
N PHE A 277 8.41 -3.08 13.20
CA PHE A 277 7.42 -2.07 13.54
C PHE A 277 6.63 -2.47 14.79
N HIS A 278 6.05 -1.46 15.44
CA HIS A 278 5.08 -1.64 16.51
C HIS A 278 3.72 -1.20 15.98
N ALA A 279 2.73 -2.08 16.08
CA ALA A 279 1.34 -1.79 15.73
C ALA A 279 0.52 -1.50 16.99
#